data_34f1ed0fa396cf4a0c45d83dc3dba8da
#
_entry.id   34f1ed0fa396cf4a0c45d83dc3dba8da
#
_cell.length_a   1.000
_cell.length_b   1.000
_cell.length_c   1.000
_cell.angle_alpha   90.00
_cell.angle_beta   90.00
_cell.angle_gamma   90.00
#
_symmetry.space_group_name_H-M   'P 1'
#
loop_
_entity.id
_entity.type
_entity.pdbx_description
1 polymer ?
#
loop_
_entity_poly.entity_id
_entity_poly.type
_entity_poly.pdbx_seq_one_letter_code
_entity_poly.pdbx_strand_id
1 'polypeptide(L)'
;MDKNLIQRTVSGLVYIIILIAGVHPIGAELINSIVPDLVQQHQLYYGLIALLFLACTWECIQLMKFGKGYEKWIVLPLAVFVFYIFSKRYFSYGFYFDFRFTEMLAMSLILIAAVTLFKFTSELYFDSGKLIFIVIYLAIPFGLALGLPKISAMQNIFTLEVFFLFILIWASDTFAYLTGRFFGKHKMAPKISPKKTWEGFAGGVILTLALSFFIEKYFPEMRGNWMVVGFLVAVFAPVGDLMESKLKRSFGVKDSGKLIPGHGGVLDRLDSFIICVPVVYLYFVLSRLI
;
A
#
# COMPACT_ATOMS: atom_id res chain seq x y z
N MET A 1 19.01 9.09 -27.00
CA MET A 1 18.45 8.59 -25.73
C MET A 1 17.51 7.43 -26.03
N ASP A 2 17.65 6.29 -25.35
CA ASP A 2 16.86 5.09 -25.62
C ASP A 2 15.37 5.39 -25.35
N LYS A 3 14.47 5.11 -26.33
CA LYS A 3 13.02 5.34 -26.21
C LYS A 3 12.43 4.69 -24.96
N ASN A 4 12.94 3.54 -24.57
CA ASN A 4 12.55 2.83 -23.35
C ASN A 4 12.94 3.59 -22.08
N LEU A 5 14.08 4.28 -22.06
CA LEU A 5 14.51 5.07 -20.91
C LEU A 5 13.63 6.30 -20.73
N ILE A 6 13.32 7.01 -21.83
CA ILE A 6 12.42 8.17 -21.81
C ILE A 6 11.05 7.76 -21.30
N GLN A 7 10.48 6.67 -21.86
CA GLN A 7 9.16 6.17 -21.45
C GLN A 7 9.12 5.84 -19.95
N ARG A 8 10.13 5.17 -19.42
CA ARG A 8 10.26 4.88 -17.98
C ARG A 8 10.30 6.15 -17.15
N THR A 9 11.20 7.08 -17.50
CA THR A 9 11.34 8.33 -16.73
C THR A 9 10.03 9.11 -16.71
N VAL A 10 9.37 9.28 -17.85
CA VAL A 10 8.12 10.04 -17.95
C VAL A 10 6.99 9.37 -17.16
N SER A 11 6.78 8.05 -17.34
CA SER A 11 5.70 7.34 -16.62
C SER A 11 5.94 7.31 -15.11
N GLY A 12 7.19 7.17 -14.66
CA GLY A 12 7.56 7.24 -13.25
C GLY A 12 7.30 8.63 -12.64
N LEU A 13 7.66 9.70 -13.34
CA LEU A 13 7.38 11.07 -12.91
C LEU A 13 5.88 11.34 -12.84
N VAL A 14 5.11 10.93 -13.84
CA VAL A 14 3.65 11.09 -13.84
C VAL A 14 3.03 10.34 -12.65
N TYR A 15 3.46 9.11 -12.40
CA TYR A 15 2.99 8.33 -11.25
C TYR A 15 3.27 9.03 -9.91
N ILE A 16 4.49 9.53 -9.73
CA ILE A 16 4.90 10.25 -8.50
C ILE A 16 4.09 11.54 -8.33
N ILE A 17 3.90 12.32 -9.41
CA ILE A 17 3.10 13.56 -9.38
C ILE A 17 1.65 13.27 -8.99
N ILE A 18 1.03 12.24 -9.56
CA ILE A 18 -0.35 11.84 -9.22
C ILE A 18 -0.43 11.42 -7.75
N LEU A 19 0.52 10.63 -7.26
CA LEU A 19 0.55 10.26 -5.84
C LEU A 19 0.70 11.47 -4.93
N ILE A 20 1.66 12.34 -5.19
CA ILE A 20 1.88 13.55 -4.37
C ILE A 20 0.63 14.43 -4.39
N ALA A 21 0.04 14.69 -5.55
CA ALA A 21 -1.17 15.50 -5.66
C ALA A 21 -2.36 14.89 -4.87
N GLY A 22 -2.46 13.58 -4.77
CA GLY A 22 -3.51 12.92 -4.01
C GLY A 22 -3.26 12.87 -2.50
N VAL A 23 -1.99 12.76 -2.06
CA VAL A 23 -1.67 12.54 -0.63
C VAL A 23 -1.10 13.77 0.09
N HIS A 24 -0.79 14.85 -0.63
CA HIS A 24 -0.27 16.12 -0.07
C HIS A 24 -1.23 17.28 -0.35
N PRO A 25 -1.47 18.19 0.59
CA PRO A 25 -2.39 19.34 0.42
C PRO A 25 -2.14 20.20 -0.81
N ILE A 26 -0.90 20.23 -1.31
CA ILE A 26 -0.53 20.98 -2.51
C ILE A 26 -1.36 20.62 -3.75
N GLY A 27 -1.92 19.41 -3.79
CA GLY A 27 -2.74 18.96 -4.92
C GLY A 27 -4.04 19.78 -5.04
N ALA A 28 -4.76 19.94 -3.95
CA ALA A 28 -5.96 20.78 -3.92
C ALA A 28 -5.61 22.27 -4.09
N GLU A 29 -4.52 22.73 -3.49
CA GLU A 29 -4.04 24.12 -3.61
C GLU A 29 -3.77 24.49 -5.09
N LEU A 30 -3.07 23.62 -5.83
CA LEU A 30 -2.78 23.85 -7.25
C LEU A 30 -4.05 23.87 -8.11
N ILE A 31 -5.00 22.97 -7.86
CA ILE A 31 -6.27 22.97 -8.61
C ILE A 31 -7.09 24.22 -8.30
N ASN A 32 -7.19 24.56 -7.01
CA ASN A 32 -7.98 25.70 -6.56
C ASN A 32 -7.33 27.07 -6.92
N SER A 33 -6.04 27.09 -7.24
CA SER A 33 -5.39 28.29 -7.81
C SER A 33 -5.88 28.60 -9.23
N ILE A 34 -6.39 27.60 -9.97
CA ILE A 34 -6.95 27.75 -11.32
C ILE A 34 -8.46 27.99 -11.25
N VAL A 35 -9.15 27.15 -10.48
CA VAL A 35 -10.60 27.26 -10.26
C VAL A 35 -10.85 27.27 -8.74
N PRO A 36 -11.15 28.42 -8.15
CA PRO A 36 -11.34 28.55 -6.71
C PRO A 36 -12.40 27.60 -6.15
N ASP A 37 -12.12 27.00 -5.01
CA ASP A 37 -13.03 26.11 -4.24
C ASP A 37 -13.58 24.90 -5.02
N LEU A 38 -12.89 24.47 -6.10
CA LEU A 38 -13.35 23.35 -6.93
C LEU A 38 -13.24 22.01 -6.19
N VAL A 39 -12.15 21.78 -5.41
CA VAL A 39 -11.87 20.48 -4.82
C VAL A 39 -11.22 20.63 -3.45
N GLN A 40 -11.57 19.72 -2.55
CA GLN A 40 -10.89 19.58 -1.25
C GLN A 40 -9.87 18.43 -1.29
N GLN A 41 -8.77 18.55 -0.54
CA GLN A 41 -7.70 17.56 -0.57
C GLN A 41 -8.17 16.13 -0.22
N HIS A 42 -9.10 15.99 0.71
CA HIS A 42 -9.63 14.67 1.05
C HIS A 42 -10.41 14.02 -0.10
N GLN A 43 -11.02 14.78 -1.00
CA GLN A 43 -11.71 14.24 -2.18
C GLN A 43 -10.69 13.69 -3.19
N LEU A 44 -9.58 14.41 -3.41
CA LEU A 44 -8.47 13.91 -4.24
C LEU A 44 -7.87 12.63 -3.65
N TYR A 45 -7.67 12.60 -2.35
CA TYR A 45 -7.17 11.43 -1.65
C TYR A 45 -8.10 10.23 -1.78
N TYR A 46 -9.40 10.40 -1.54
CA TYR A 46 -10.38 9.33 -1.69
C TYR A 46 -10.43 8.80 -3.13
N GLY A 47 -10.47 9.71 -4.09
CA GLY A 47 -10.44 9.35 -5.51
C GLY A 47 -9.17 8.60 -5.89
N LEU A 48 -8.01 9.04 -5.42
CA LEU A 48 -6.73 8.36 -5.65
C LEU A 48 -6.74 6.93 -5.07
N ILE A 49 -7.09 6.77 -3.78
CA ILE A 49 -7.10 5.44 -3.13
C ILE A 49 -8.09 4.50 -3.81
N ALA A 50 -9.29 4.98 -4.19
CA ALA A 50 -10.25 4.18 -4.94
C ALA A 50 -9.72 3.75 -6.32
N LEU A 51 -9.08 4.65 -7.05
CA LEU A 51 -8.48 4.37 -8.36
C LEU A 51 -7.36 3.34 -8.24
N LEU A 52 -6.45 3.51 -7.28
CA LEU A 52 -5.35 2.57 -7.03
C LEU A 52 -5.88 1.19 -6.61
N PHE A 53 -6.90 1.15 -5.76
CA PHE A 53 -7.58 -0.08 -5.36
C PHE A 53 -8.19 -0.82 -6.57
N LEU A 54 -8.92 -0.12 -7.44
CA LEU A 54 -9.51 -0.71 -8.63
C LEU A 54 -8.45 -1.21 -9.61
N ALA A 55 -7.38 -0.44 -9.82
CA ALA A 55 -6.26 -0.83 -10.68
C ALA A 55 -5.56 -2.10 -10.15
N CYS A 56 -5.22 -2.14 -8.85
CA CYS A 56 -4.60 -3.32 -8.23
C CYS A 56 -5.52 -4.55 -8.27
N THR A 57 -6.84 -4.36 -8.03
CA THR A 57 -7.81 -5.46 -8.10
C THR A 57 -7.88 -6.02 -9.52
N TRP A 58 -7.94 -5.15 -10.52
CA TRP A 58 -7.94 -5.55 -11.93
C TRP A 58 -6.67 -6.33 -12.30
N GLU A 59 -5.49 -5.83 -11.92
CA GLU A 59 -4.22 -6.52 -12.17
C GLU A 59 -4.16 -7.87 -11.47
N CYS A 60 -4.59 -7.98 -10.21
CA CYS A 60 -4.67 -9.25 -9.49
C CYS A 60 -5.57 -10.27 -10.18
N ILE A 61 -6.75 -9.85 -10.68
CA ILE A 61 -7.66 -10.71 -11.44
C ILE A 61 -6.95 -11.24 -12.71
N GLN A 62 -6.23 -10.40 -13.43
CA GLN A 62 -5.50 -10.82 -14.63
C GLN A 62 -4.32 -11.74 -14.28
N LEU A 63 -3.56 -11.41 -13.25
CA LEU A 63 -2.40 -12.18 -12.80
C LEU A 63 -2.79 -13.61 -12.39
N MET A 64 -3.87 -13.76 -11.61
CA MET A 64 -4.28 -15.06 -11.06
C MET A 64 -5.00 -15.97 -12.07
N LYS A 65 -5.31 -15.50 -13.28
CA LYS A 65 -5.87 -16.30 -14.37
C LYS A 65 -7.07 -17.13 -13.92
N PHE A 66 -8.19 -16.48 -13.60
CA PHE A 66 -9.43 -17.18 -13.25
C PHE A 66 -9.90 -18.09 -14.38
N GLY A 67 -10.55 -19.20 -14.03
CA GLY A 67 -11.22 -20.09 -14.96
C GLY A 67 -12.44 -19.44 -15.64
N LYS A 68 -13.32 -20.27 -16.21
CA LYS A 68 -14.58 -19.82 -16.86
C LYS A 68 -15.74 -19.63 -15.88
N GLY A 69 -15.50 -19.82 -14.57
CA GLY A 69 -16.52 -19.71 -13.53
C GLY A 69 -17.02 -18.29 -13.31
N TYR A 70 -18.05 -18.18 -12.49
CA TYR A 70 -18.69 -16.90 -12.11
C TYR A 70 -17.83 -16.09 -11.14
N GLU A 71 -16.88 -16.72 -10.47
CA GLU A 71 -16.03 -16.13 -9.44
C GLU A 71 -15.30 -14.89 -9.96
N LYS A 72 -14.81 -14.94 -11.19
CA LYS A 72 -14.15 -13.79 -11.84
C LYS A 72 -15.01 -12.53 -11.85
N TRP A 73 -16.32 -12.68 -12.07
CA TRP A 73 -17.26 -11.56 -12.16
C TRP A 73 -17.69 -11.03 -10.79
N ILE A 74 -17.61 -11.88 -9.77
CA ILE A 74 -17.99 -11.52 -8.40
C ILE A 74 -16.82 -10.85 -7.66
N VAL A 75 -15.56 -11.11 -8.04
CA VAL A 75 -14.38 -10.54 -7.35
C VAL A 75 -14.49 -9.04 -7.18
N LEU A 76 -14.72 -8.30 -8.25
CA LEU A 76 -14.72 -6.84 -8.20
C LEU A 76 -15.89 -6.28 -7.37
N PRO A 77 -17.17 -6.69 -7.56
CA PRO A 77 -18.25 -6.24 -6.70
C PRO A 77 -18.03 -6.56 -5.22
N LEU A 78 -17.55 -7.75 -4.92
CA LEU A 78 -17.28 -8.17 -3.54
C LEU A 78 -16.11 -7.37 -2.93
N ALA A 79 -15.04 -7.16 -3.69
CA ALA A 79 -13.91 -6.36 -3.25
C ALA A 79 -14.33 -4.90 -2.98
N VAL A 80 -15.15 -4.30 -3.84
CA VAL A 80 -15.71 -2.95 -3.64
C VAL A 80 -16.62 -2.92 -2.41
N PHE A 81 -17.43 -3.94 -2.19
CA PHE A 81 -18.28 -4.03 -1.00
C PHE A 81 -17.46 -4.10 0.29
N VAL A 82 -16.42 -4.95 0.33
CA VAL A 82 -15.54 -5.06 1.50
C VAL A 82 -14.73 -3.79 1.70
N PHE A 83 -14.20 -3.18 0.63
CA PHE A 83 -13.55 -1.88 0.68
C PHE A 83 -14.48 -0.83 1.30
N TYR A 84 -15.74 -0.78 0.87
CA TYR A 84 -16.75 0.14 1.44
C TYR A 84 -16.98 -0.13 2.93
N ILE A 85 -17.07 -1.39 3.37
CA ILE A 85 -17.25 -1.74 4.79
C ILE A 85 -16.10 -1.19 5.64
N PHE A 86 -14.85 -1.33 5.20
CA PHE A 86 -13.68 -0.85 5.93
C PHE A 86 -13.47 0.66 5.80
N SER A 87 -14.02 1.29 4.77
CA SER A 87 -13.90 2.74 4.50
C SER A 87 -15.08 3.58 4.99
N LYS A 88 -16.27 3.00 5.18
CA LYS A 88 -17.52 3.75 5.49
C LYS A 88 -17.46 4.65 6.71
N ARG A 89 -16.58 4.35 7.67
CA ARG A 89 -16.32 5.19 8.85
C ARG A 89 -15.86 6.61 8.47
N TYR A 90 -15.32 6.77 7.27
CA TYR A 90 -14.76 8.04 6.77
C TYR A 90 -15.71 8.76 5.82
N PHE A 91 -16.66 8.05 5.25
CA PHE A 91 -17.78 8.65 4.51
C PHE A 91 -18.94 8.82 5.51
N SER A 92 -19.30 10.03 5.85
CA SER A 92 -20.27 10.40 6.90
C SER A 92 -21.70 9.83 6.77
N TYR A 93 -21.92 8.87 5.89
CA TYR A 93 -23.21 8.25 5.58
C TYR A 93 -23.17 6.73 5.79
N GLY A 94 -23.80 6.24 6.84
CA GLY A 94 -24.06 4.81 7.00
C GLY A 94 -24.01 4.28 8.43
N PHE A 95 -24.50 3.07 8.60
CA PHE A 95 -24.58 2.37 9.87
C PHE A 95 -23.21 2.28 10.54
N TYR A 96 -23.10 2.85 11.73
CA TYR A 96 -21.95 2.69 12.61
C TYR A 96 -21.98 1.30 13.21
N PHE A 97 -21.15 0.41 12.72
CA PHE A 97 -20.69 -0.69 13.56
C PHE A 97 -19.51 -0.17 14.37
N ASP A 98 -19.69 -0.01 15.65
CA ASP A 98 -18.61 0.38 16.57
C ASP A 98 -17.75 -0.85 16.85
N PHE A 99 -16.70 -1.04 16.02
CA PHE A 99 -15.87 -2.22 16.09
C PHE A 99 -14.43 -1.84 16.50
N ARG A 100 -14.14 -1.93 17.77
CA ARG A 100 -12.78 -2.31 18.23
C ARG A 100 -12.38 -3.68 17.69
N PHE A 101 -13.32 -4.49 17.31
CA PHE A 101 -13.17 -5.84 16.75
C PHE A 101 -12.84 -5.82 15.25
N THR A 102 -13.18 -4.78 14.47
CA THR A 102 -12.92 -4.73 13.02
C THR A 102 -11.43 -4.65 12.70
N GLU A 103 -10.68 -3.91 13.50
CA GLU A 103 -9.23 -3.77 13.30
C GLU A 103 -8.49 -5.07 13.63
N MET A 104 -8.87 -5.75 14.71
CA MET A 104 -8.33 -7.07 15.05
C MET A 104 -8.70 -8.11 13.99
N LEU A 105 -9.95 -8.09 13.52
CA LEU A 105 -10.42 -8.95 12.43
C LEU A 105 -9.63 -8.68 11.15
N ALA A 106 -9.43 -7.42 10.77
CA ALA A 106 -8.66 -7.04 9.59
C ALA A 106 -7.23 -7.60 9.66
N MET A 107 -6.55 -7.43 10.79
CA MET A 107 -5.20 -7.96 10.97
C MET A 107 -5.16 -9.48 10.92
N SER A 108 -6.13 -10.16 11.55
CA SER A 108 -6.25 -11.62 11.50
C SER A 108 -6.46 -12.12 10.07
N LEU A 109 -7.32 -11.47 9.30
CA LEU A 109 -7.57 -11.83 7.90
C LEU A 109 -6.34 -11.62 7.02
N ILE A 110 -5.62 -10.51 7.19
CA ILE A 110 -4.37 -10.24 6.45
C ILE A 110 -3.29 -11.27 6.81
N LEU A 111 -3.18 -11.64 8.09
CA LEU A 111 -2.27 -12.70 8.51
C LEU A 111 -2.65 -14.04 7.87
N ILE A 112 -3.94 -14.38 7.83
CA ILE A 112 -4.44 -15.58 7.15
C ILE A 112 -4.08 -15.53 5.66
N ALA A 113 -4.25 -14.41 4.98
CA ALA A 113 -3.85 -14.27 3.58
C ALA A 113 -2.35 -14.48 3.38
N ALA A 114 -1.50 -13.92 4.27
CA ALA A 114 -0.06 -14.15 4.24
C ALA A 114 0.29 -15.62 4.45
N VAL A 115 -0.28 -16.28 5.46
CA VAL A 115 -0.06 -17.71 5.73
C VAL A 115 -0.51 -18.57 4.55
N THR A 116 -1.68 -18.26 3.96
CA THR A 116 -2.18 -18.97 2.77
C THR A 116 -1.20 -18.87 1.62
N LEU A 117 -0.67 -17.69 1.36
CA LEU A 117 0.28 -17.47 0.27
C LEU A 117 1.60 -18.24 0.46
N PHE A 118 2.12 -18.32 1.69
CA PHE A 118 3.42 -18.95 1.94
C PHE A 118 3.34 -20.46 2.22
N LYS A 119 2.28 -20.95 2.87
CA LYS A 119 2.14 -22.35 3.27
C LYS A 119 1.11 -23.13 2.44
N PHE A 120 0.01 -22.52 2.06
CA PHE A 120 -1.13 -23.14 1.40
C PHE A 120 -1.36 -22.59 -0.01
N THR A 121 -0.28 -22.40 -0.76
CA THR A 121 -0.34 -21.82 -2.12
C THR A 121 -1.25 -22.61 -3.07
N SER A 122 -1.47 -23.92 -2.81
CA SER A 122 -2.38 -24.77 -3.57
C SER A 122 -3.82 -24.26 -3.55
N GLU A 123 -4.26 -23.63 -2.47
CA GLU A 123 -5.60 -23.04 -2.37
C GLU A 123 -5.81 -21.90 -3.36
N LEU A 124 -4.74 -21.21 -3.77
CA LEU A 124 -4.79 -20.13 -4.76
C LEU A 124 -4.92 -20.64 -6.20
N TYR A 125 -4.89 -21.94 -6.44
CA TYR A 125 -5.22 -22.51 -7.76
C TYR A 125 -6.73 -22.67 -7.98
N PHE A 126 -7.54 -22.68 -6.90
CA PHE A 126 -8.99 -22.68 -6.97
C PHE A 126 -9.53 -21.25 -7.09
N ASP A 127 -10.52 -21.04 -7.95
CA ASP A 127 -11.05 -19.69 -8.19
C ASP A 127 -11.69 -19.07 -6.95
N SER A 128 -12.32 -19.86 -6.08
CA SER A 128 -12.81 -19.41 -4.77
C SER A 128 -11.68 -18.93 -3.84
N GLY A 129 -10.56 -19.65 -3.79
CA GLY A 129 -9.38 -19.24 -3.02
C GLY A 129 -8.78 -17.94 -3.56
N LYS A 130 -8.67 -17.78 -4.89
CA LYS A 130 -8.23 -16.53 -5.52
C LYS A 130 -9.15 -15.37 -5.18
N LEU A 131 -10.47 -15.57 -5.26
CA LEU A 131 -11.47 -14.57 -4.93
C LEU A 131 -11.29 -14.06 -3.49
N ILE A 132 -11.27 -14.98 -2.52
CA ILE A 132 -11.12 -14.65 -1.10
C ILE A 132 -9.79 -13.92 -0.85
N PHE A 133 -8.70 -14.42 -1.47
CA PHE A 133 -7.38 -13.81 -1.31
C PHE A 133 -7.36 -12.38 -1.84
N ILE A 134 -7.86 -12.12 -3.06
CA ILE A 134 -7.89 -10.77 -3.64
C ILE A 134 -8.68 -9.81 -2.75
N VAL A 135 -9.86 -10.24 -2.29
CA VAL A 135 -10.72 -9.40 -1.45
C VAL A 135 -10.01 -9.03 -0.15
N ILE A 136 -9.40 -10.00 0.55
CA ILE A 136 -8.71 -9.73 1.81
C ILE A 136 -7.43 -8.91 1.57
N TYR A 137 -6.62 -9.30 0.59
CA TYR A 137 -5.30 -8.73 0.34
C TYR A 137 -5.36 -7.28 -0.14
N LEU A 138 -6.41 -6.89 -0.89
CA LEU A 138 -6.55 -5.55 -1.45
C LEU A 138 -7.62 -4.71 -0.73
N ALA A 139 -8.86 -5.22 -0.60
CA ALA A 139 -9.95 -4.38 -0.14
C ALA A 139 -9.77 -3.89 1.31
N ILE A 140 -9.22 -4.74 2.20
CA ILE A 140 -8.99 -4.36 3.60
C ILE A 140 -7.90 -3.28 3.71
N PRO A 141 -6.68 -3.45 3.17
CA PRO A 141 -5.64 -2.42 3.27
C PRO A 141 -6.03 -1.08 2.65
N PHE A 142 -6.62 -1.10 1.45
CA PHE A 142 -7.06 0.14 0.81
C PHE A 142 -8.21 0.80 1.57
N GLY A 143 -9.15 0.03 2.14
CA GLY A 143 -10.20 0.56 3.01
C GLY A 143 -9.64 1.22 4.27
N LEU A 144 -8.68 0.58 4.92
CA LEU A 144 -8.00 1.14 6.10
C LEU A 144 -7.14 2.36 5.77
N ALA A 145 -6.59 2.44 4.56
CA ALA A 145 -5.80 3.60 4.11
C ALA A 145 -6.56 4.91 4.26
N LEU A 146 -7.87 4.90 3.99
CA LEU A 146 -8.71 6.10 4.11
C LEU A 146 -8.78 6.66 5.54
N GLY A 147 -8.45 5.86 6.54
CA GLY A 147 -8.41 6.27 7.96
C GLY A 147 -7.05 6.73 8.46
N LEU A 148 -6.02 6.68 7.66
CA LEU A 148 -4.68 7.07 8.09
C LEU A 148 -4.57 8.59 8.30
N PRO A 149 -4.99 9.47 7.37
CA PRO A 149 -4.91 10.91 7.61
C PRO A 149 -6.03 11.35 8.56
N LYS A 150 -5.78 12.41 9.30
CA LYS A 150 -6.83 13.11 10.02
C LYS A 150 -7.56 14.02 9.04
N ILE A 151 -8.79 13.71 8.74
CA ILE A 151 -9.62 14.47 7.79
C ILE A 151 -10.70 15.19 8.57
N SER A 152 -10.78 16.50 8.40
CA SER A 152 -11.87 17.34 8.92
C SER A 152 -12.36 18.26 7.81
N ALA A 153 -13.54 17.95 7.26
CA ALA A 153 -14.18 18.81 6.27
C ALA A 153 -14.55 20.19 6.82
N MET A 154 -14.86 20.29 8.13
CA MET A 154 -15.23 21.58 8.77
C MET A 154 -14.04 22.52 8.94
N GLN A 155 -12.81 22.00 9.04
CA GLN A 155 -11.61 22.78 9.31
C GLN A 155 -10.61 22.74 8.15
N ASN A 156 -10.96 22.10 7.01
CA ASN A 156 -10.06 21.84 5.88
C ASN A 156 -8.71 21.22 6.28
N ILE A 157 -8.73 20.40 7.35
CA ILE A 157 -7.53 19.74 7.83
C ILE A 157 -7.38 18.40 7.10
N PHE A 158 -6.24 18.23 6.46
CA PHE A 158 -5.78 16.97 5.91
C PHE A 158 -4.33 16.79 6.33
N THR A 159 -4.04 15.75 7.09
CA THR A 159 -2.72 15.53 7.67
C THR A 159 -1.82 14.67 6.77
N LEU A 160 -0.50 14.77 7.00
CA LEU A 160 0.52 14.25 6.08
C LEU A 160 0.94 12.79 6.35
N GLU A 161 0.22 12.06 7.21
CA GLU A 161 0.62 10.70 7.60
C GLU A 161 0.80 9.78 6.40
N VAL A 162 -0.12 9.83 5.41
CA VAL A 162 -0.02 8.98 4.22
C VAL A 162 1.12 9.40 3.31
N PHE A 163 1.36 10.70 3.19
CA PHE A 163 2.49 11.22 2.42
C PHE A 163 3.82 10.71 3.00
N PHE A 164 4.03 10.85 4.30
CA PHE A 164 5.24 10.37 4.95
C PHE A 164 5.31 8.84 5.00
N LEU A 165 4.18 8.13 5.04
CA LEU A 165 4.17 6.69 4.88
C LEU A 165 4.76 6.26 3.54
N PHE A 166 4.37 6.90 2.42
CA PHE A 166 4.98 6.64 1.11
C PHE A 166 6.48 6.98 1.09
N ILE A 167 6.86 8.12 1.66
CA ILE A 167 8.28 8.52 1.76
C ILE A 167 9.09 7.46 2.52
N LEU A 168 8.59 6.96 3.66
CA LEU A 168 9.28 5.94 4.46
C LEU A 168 9.37 4.60 3.71
N ILE A 169 8.32 4.18 2.99
CA ILE A 169 8.34 2.95 2.19
C ILE A 169 9.40 3.07 1.09
N TRP A 170 9.38 4.14 0.30
CA TRP A 170 10.36 4.34 -0.78
C TRP A 170 11.79 4.48 -0.27
N ALA A 171 11.95 5.17 0.86
CA ALA A 171 13.26 5.30 1.51
C ALA A 171 13.76 3.95 2.02
N SER A 172 12.91 3.16 2.67
CA SER A 172 13.25 1.82 3.16
C SER A 172 13.74 0.91 2.04
N ASP A 173 13.01 0.87 0.91
CA ASP A 173 13.39 0.06 -0.26
C ASP A 173 14.70 0.54 -0.86
N THR A 174 14.88 1.86 -0.99
CA THR A 174 16.10 2.47 -1.52
C THR A 174 17.30 2.18 -0.62
N PHE A 175 17.17 2.38 0.66
CA PHE A 175 18.22 2.12 1.64
C PHE A 175 18.59 0.65 1.72
N ALA A 176 17.57 -0.23 1.72
CA ALA A 176 17.80 -1.67 1.70
C ALA A 176 18.51 -2.12 0.40
N TYR A 177 18.15 -1.54 -0.74
CA TYR A 177 18.82 -1.81 -2.01
C TYR A 177 20.28 -1.34 -1.99
N LEU A 178 20.55 -0.09 -1.56
CA LEU A 178 21.90 0.46 -1.52
C LEU A 178 22.80 -0.32 -0.57
N THR A 179 22.38 -0.52 0.67
CA THR A 179 23.15 -1.27 1.67
C THR A 179 23.33 -2.74 1.27
N GLY A 180 22.29 -3.36 0.69
CA GLY A 180 22.40 -4.73 0.16
C GLY A 180 23.32 -4.85 -1.04
N ARG A 181 23.45 -3.81 -1.87
CA ARG A 181 24.39 -3.78 -2.99
C ARG A 181 25.85 -3.67 -2.54
N PHE A 182 26.11 -2.84 -1.50
CA PHE A 182 27.50 -2.63 -1.03
C PHE A 182 27.96 -3.67 -0.02
N PHE A 183 27.08 -4.15 0.85
CA PHE A 183 27.43 -5.00 1.98
C PHE A 183 26.75 -6.38 1.97
N GLY A 184 25.82 -6.65 1.04
CA GLY A 184 24.99 -7.85 1.03
C GLY A 184 25.77 -9.12 0.74
N LYS A 185 25.75 -10.06 1.67
CA LYS A 185 26.37 -11.40 1.57
C LYS A 185 25.32 -12.50 1.70
N HIS A 186 24.40 -12.38 2.65
CA HIS A 186 23.42 -13.42 2.99
C HIS A 186 22.07 -13.15 2.35
N LYS A 187 21.63 -14.05 1.47
CA LYS A 187 20.35 -13.92 0.77
C LYS A 187 19.17 -14.15 1.70
N MET A 188 18.17 -13.22 1.69
CA MET A 188 16.98 -13.32 2.51
C MET A 188 15.95 -14.32 1.95
N ALA A 189 15.68 -14.28 0.65
CA ALA A 189 14.67 -15.10 0.00
C ALA A 189 15.12 -15.55 -1.41
N PRO A 190 16.09 -16.49 -1.54
CA PRO A 190 16.72 -16.84 -2.83
C PRO A 190 15.74 -17.30 -3.91
N LYS A 191 14.69 -18.04 -3.52
CA LYS A 191 13.68 -18.59 -4.45
C LYS A 191 12.62 -17.59 -4.90
N ILE A 192 12.41 -16.50 -4.16
CA ILE A 192 11.34 -15.52 -4.39
C ILE A 192 11.94 -14.24 -4.97
N SER A 193 12.92 -13.66 -4.27
CA SER A 193 13.62 -12.44 -4.60
C SER A 193 15.13 -12.58 -4.35
N PRO A 194 15.91 -13.07 -5.34
CA PRO A 194 17.32 -13.43 -5.15
C PRO A 194 18.25 -12.24 -4.90
N LYS A 195 17.78 -11.01 -5.11
CA LYS A 195 18.56 -9.79 -4.87
C LYS A 195 18.48 -9.28 -3.45
N LYS A 196 17.45 -9.65 -2.66
CA LYS A 196 17.29 -9.21 -1.27
C LYS A 196 18.29 -9.91 -0.34
N THR A 197 18.92 -9.15 0.57
CA THR A 197 19.92 -9.61 1.54
C THR A 197 19.57 -9.16 2.95
N TRP A 198 20.03 -9.90 3.96
CA TRP A 198 19.83 -9.56 5.36
C TRP A 198 20.57 -8.30 5.77
N GLU A 199 21.76 -8.06 5.22
CA GLU A 199 22.52 -6.83 5.42
C GLU A 199 21.78 -5.62 4.82
N GLY A 200 21.17 -5.81 3.64
CA GLY A 200 20.32 -4.79 3.03
C GLY A 200 19.11 -4.48 3.92
N PHE A 201 18.45 -5.51 4.46
CA PHE A 201 17.34 -5.33 5.39
C PHE A 201 17.77 -4.54 6.65
N ALA A 202 18.86 -4.93 7.29
CA ALA A 202 19.38 -4.24 8.48
C ALA A 202 19.72 -2.78 8.21
N GLY A 203 20.40 -2.49 7.08
CA GLY A 203 20.71 -1.13 6.66
C GLY A 203 19.45 -0.32 6.32
N GLY A 204 18.47 -0.94 5.67
CA GLY A 204 17.14 -0.35 5.45
C GLY A 204 16.49 0.08 6.76
N VAL A 205 16.46 -0.81 7.77
CA VAL A 205 15.91 -0.50 9.10
C VAL A 205 16.62 0.70 9.74
N ILE A 206 17.95 0.68 9.81
CA ILE A 206 18.73 1.74 10.48
C ILE A 206 18.50 3.10 9.81
N LEU A 207 18.58 3.16 8.48
CA LEU A 207 18.47 4.42 7.75
C LEU A 207 17.02 4.94 7.69
N THR A 208 16.03 4.04 7.67
CA THR A 208 14.62 4.44 7.76
C THR A 208 14.29 5.00 9.14
N LEU A 209 14.83 4.42 10.22
CA LEU A 209 14.71 4.97 11.56
C LEU A 209 15.35 6.36 11.68
N ALA A 210 16.54 6.56 11.10
CA ALA A 210 17.15 7.87 11.06
C ALA A 210 16.26 8.92 10.34
N LEU A 211 15.66 8.55 9.21
CA LEU A 211 14.72 9.41 8.50
C LEU A 211 13.47 9.70 9.34
N SER A 212 12.93 8.68 10.01
CA SER A 212 11.74 8.83 10.88
C SER A 212 11.99 9.79 12.04
N PHE A 213 13.21 9.78 12.61
CA PHE A 213 13.60 10.72 13.63
C PHE A 213 13.53 12.17 13.12
N PHE A 214 13.99 12.43 11.89
CA PHE A 214 13.87 13.77 11.30
C PHE A 214 12.41 14.14 11.03
N ILE A 215 11.59 13.20 10.56
CA ILE A 215 10.14 13.43 10.34
C ILE A 215 9.48 13.83 11.67
N GLU A 216 9.69 13.07 12.74
CA GLU A 216 9.13 13.37 14.07
C GLU A 216 9.58 14.73 14.60
N LYS A 217 10.85 15.07 14.41
CA LYS A 217 11.42 16.33 14.86
C LYS A 217 10.86 17.56 14.13
N TYR A 218 10.65 17.45 12.81
CA TYR A 218 10.26 18.61 11.98
C TYR A 218 8.74 18.71 11.74
N PHE A 219 7.98 17.63 12.03
CA PHE A 219 6.53 17.59 11.87
C PHE A 219 5.83 17.07 13.15
N PRO A 220 6.00 17.79 14.29
CA PRO A 220 5.50 17.34 15.59
C PRO A 220 3.96 17.33 15.69
N GLU A 221 3.25 17.97 14.74
CA GLU A 221 1.79 18.01 14.68
C GLU A 221 1.16 16.69 14.21
N MET A 222 1.94 15.78 13.64
CA MET A 222 1.45 14.49 13.21
C MET A 222 1.18 13.55 14.38
N ARG A 223 0.17 12.70 14.21
CA ARG A 223 -0.22 11.72 15.24
C ARG A 223 0.82 10.64 15.46
N GLY A 224 0.96 10.23 16.72
CA GLY A 224 1.75 9.07 17.12
C GLY A 224 3.25 9.35 17.15
N ASN A 225 4.02 8.32 17.46
CA ASN A 225 5.48 8.34 17.47
C ASN A 225 6.00 7.84 16.11
N TRP A 226 6.64 8.71 15.36
CA TRP A 226 7.10 8.42 14.01
C TRP A 226 8.34 7.51 13.96
N MET A 227 9.08 7.41 15.06
CA MET A 227 10.12 6.39 15.19
C MET A 227 9.52 4.97 15.17
N VAL A 228 8.37 4.80 15.86
CA VAL A 228 7.64 3.51 15.83
C VAL A 228 7.08 3.25 14.44
N VAL A 229 6.47 4.26 13.78
CA VAL A 229 5.97 4.12 12.41
C VAL A 229 7.11 3.73 11.47
N GLY A 230 8.26 4.40 11.56
CA GLY A 230 9.42 4.07 10.73
C GLY A 230 9.96 2.67 10.95
N PHE A 231 9.99 2.20 12.21
CA PHE A 231 10.34 0.82 12.52
C PHE A 231 9.37 -0.18 11.89
N LEU A 232 8.07 0.05 12.04
CA LEU A 232 7.03 -0.79 11.45
C LEU A 232 7.16 -0.84 9.92
N VAL A 233 7.33 0.32 9.28
CA VAL A 233 7.52 0.38 7.81
C VAL A 233 8.78 -0.37 7.40
N ALA A 234 9.92 -0.14 8.06
CA ALA A 234 11.19 -0.77 7.72
C ALA A 234 11.15 -2.30 7.82
N VAL A 235 10.33 -2.84 8.74
CA VAL A 235 10.15 -4.29 8.91
C VAL A 235 9.11 -4.84 7.93
N PHE A 236 7.99 -4.17 7.74
CA PHE A 236 6.84 -4.72 7.01
C PHE A 236 6.83 -4.37 5.52
N ALA A 237 7.51 -3.32 5.05
CA ALA A 237 7.62 -3.03 3.62
C ALA A 237 8.33 -4.17 2.86
N PRO A 238 9.49 -4.68 3.31
CA PRO A 238 10.11 -5.85 2.69
C PRO A 238 9.24 -7.11 2.70
N VAL A 239 8.38 -7.28 3.71
CA VAL A 239 7.41 -8.40 3.77
C VAL A 239 6.37 -8.26 2.67
N GLY A 240 5.84 -7.05 2.45
CA GLY A 240 4.86 -6.77 1.38
C GLY A 240 5.41 -7.10 0.00
N ASP A 241 6.61 -6.60 -0.34
CA ASP A 241 7.28 -6.93 -1.60
C ASP A 241 7.55 -8.44 -1.75
N LEU A 242 7.96 -9.12 -0.65
CA LEU A 242 8.14 -10.58 -0.70
C LEU A 242 6.82 -11.33 -0.92
N MET A 243 5.72 -10.87 -0.33
CA MET A 243 4.39 -11.45 -0.55
C MET A 243 3.97 -11.30 -2.02
N GLU A 244 4.06 -10.11 -2.57
CA GLU A 244 3.71 -9.85 -3.97
C GLU A 244 4.65 -10.60 -4.94
N SER A 245 5.95 -10.61 -4.65
CA SER A 245 6.92 -11.41 -5.39
C SER A 245 6.58 -12.91 -5.35
N LYS A 246 6.21 -13.46 -4.19
CA LYS A 246 5.78 -14.86 -4.06
C LYS A 246 4.51 -15.13 -4.87
N LEU A 247 3.53 -14.22 -4.80
CA LEU A 247 2.30 -14.33 -5.57
C LEU A 247 2.59 -14.41 -7.08
N LYS A 248 3.41 -13.49 -7.61
CA LYS A 248 3.83 -13.48 -9.02
C LYS A 248 4.49 -14.79 -9.43
N ARG A 249 5.41 -15.32 -8.61
CA ARG A 249 6.09 -16.60 -8.92
C ARG A 249 5.14 -17.78 -8.90
N SER A 250 4.12 -17.77 -8.02
CA SER A 250 3.11 -18.84 -7.96
C SER A 250 2.29 -18.94 -9.26
N PHE A 251 2.10 -17.82 -9.98
CA PHE A 251 1.40 -17.78 -11.27
C PHE A 251 2.36 -17.71 -12.48
N GLY A 252 3.66 -17.91 -12.28
CA GLY A 252 4.66 -17.99 -13.35
C GLY A 252 4.95 -16.66 -14.05
N VAL A 253 4.66 -15.52 -13.40
CA VAL A 253 4.92 -14.19 -13.95
C VAL A 253 5.97 -13.43 -13.13
N LYS A 254 6.49 -12.34 -13.72
CA LYS A 254 7.45 -11.46 -13.05
C LYS A 254 6.83 -10.14 -12.63
N ASP A 255 6.01 -9.55 -13.48
CA ASP A 255 5.36 -8.27 -13.26
C ASP A 255 3.85 -8.51 -13.11
N SER A 256 3.18 -7.73 -12.26
CA SER A 256 1.74 -7.91 -11.98
C SER A 256 0.85 -7.46 -13.15
N GLY A 257 1.33 -6.49 -13.93
CA GLY A 257 0.59 -5.91 -15.04
C GLY A 257 1.47 -5.07 -15.95
N LYS A 258 0.81 -4.23 -16.77
CA LYS A 258 1.46 -3.31 -17.72
C LYS A 258 0.82 -1.90 -17.69
N LEU A 259 0.08 -1.57 -16.63
CA LEU A 259 -0.64 -0.30 -16.55
C LEU A 259 0.31 0.90 -16.49
N ILE A 260 1.51 0.73 -15.90
CA ILE A 260 2.53 1.79 -15.89
C ILE A 260 3.57 1.46 -16.96
N PRO A 261 3.58 2.18 -18.10
CA PRO A 261 4.47 1.88 -19.22
C PRO A 261 5.95 1.88 -18.81
N GLY A 262 6.63 0.74 -19.03
CA GLY A 262 8.03 0.55 -18.66
C GLY A 262 8.33 0.29 -17.19
N HIS A 263 7.31 0.36 -16.28
CA HIS A 263 7.43 0.12 -14.85
C HIS A 263 6.64 -1.08 -14.32
N GLY A 264 5.91 -1.80 -15.19
CA GLY A 264 5.08 -2.94 -14.77
C GLY A 264 3.66 -2.52 -14.34
N GLY A 265 3.13 -3.18 -13.34
CA GLY A 265 1.81 -2.91 -12.81
C GLY A 265 1.76 -1.83 -11.73
N VAL A 266 0.56 -1.37 -11.42
CA VAL A 266 0.28 -0.54 -10.25
C VAL A 266 0.48 -1.34 -8.97
N LEU A 267 0.12 -2.60 -8.97
CA LEU A 267 0.33 -3.52 -7.85
C LEU A 267 1.81 -3.66 -7.50
N ASP A 268 2.70 -3.76 -8.53
CA ASP A 268 4.17 -3.78 -8.35
C ASP A 268 4.73 -2.52 -7.64
N ARG A 269 3.94 -1.45 -7.51
CA ARG A 269 4.33 -0.17 -6.89
C ARG A 269 3.70 0.04 -5.52
N LEU A 270 2.74 -0.78 -5.15
CA LEU A 270 1.96 -0.66 -3.92
C LEU A 270 2.05 -1.92 -3.04
N ASP A 271 2.87 -2.89 -3.42
CA ASP A 271 3.08 -4.15 -2.71
C ASP A 271 3.45 -3.95 -1.24
N SER A 272 4.43 -3.09 -0.97
CA SER A 272 4.84 -2.70 0.38
C SER A 272 3.76 -1.89 1.10
N PHE A 273 3.08 -0.99 0.38
CA PHE A 273 1.99 -0.18 0.93
C PHE A 273 0.83 -1.03 1.46
N ILE A 274 0.44 -2.07 0.73
CA ILE A 274 -0.66 -2.98 1.07
C ILE A 274 -0.45 -3.61 2.47
N ILE A 275 0.78 -3.93 2.84
CA ILE A 275 1.09 -4.54 4.14
C ILE A 275 1.40 -3.48 5.21
N CYS A 276 2.05 -2.38 4.86
CA CYS A 276 2.35 -1.31 5.81
C CYS A 276 1.09 -0.62 6.34
N VAL A 277 0.09 -0.39 5.49
CA VAL A 277 -1.15 0.30 5.87
C VAL A 277 -1.85 -0.34 7.06
N PRO A 278 -2.20 -1.64 7.05
CA PRO A 278 -2.88 -2.27 8.18
C PRO A 278 -2.07 -2.20 9.48
N VAL A 279 -0.76 -2.39 9.38
CA VAL A 279 0.13 -2.40 10.55
C VAL A 279 0.24 -1.01 11.18
N VAL A 280 0.43 0.03 10.36
CA VAL A 280 0.49 1.42 10.82
C VAL A 280 -0.87 1.89 11.30
N TYR A 281 -1.96 1.48 10.64
CA TYR A 281 -3.31 1.77 11.09
C TYR A 281 -3.58 1.17 12.47
N LEU A 282 -3.23 -0.11 12.69
CA LEU A 282 -3.35 -0.76 13.99
C LEU A 282 -2.55 -0.02 15.07
N TYR A 283 -1.32 0.40 14.76
CA TYR A 283 -0.52 1.21 15.67
C TYR A 283 -1.25 2.50 16.09
N PHE A 284 -1.81 3.24 15.13
CA PHE A 284 -2.57 4.47 15.44
C PHE A 284 -3.85 4.20 16.25
N VAL A 285 -4.48 3.05 16.09
CA VAL A 285 -5.63 2.64 16.93
C VAL A 285 -5.17 2.34 18.35
N LEU A 286 -4.12 1.55 18.51
CA LEU A 286 -3.59 1.18 19.82
C LEU A 286 -3.02 2.38 20.59
N SER A 287 -2.32 3.29 19.90
CA SER A 287 -1.77 4.51 20.52
C SER A 287 -2.83 5.50 21.05
N ARG A 288 -4.10 5.32 20.67
CA ARG A 288 -5.22 6.11 21.23
C ARG A 288 -5.82 5.47 22.49
N LEU A 289 -5.42 4.23 22.81
CA LEU A 289 -5.93 3.49 23.97
C LEU A 289 -5.01 3.62 25.19
N ILE A 290 -3.80 4.13 24.97
CA ILE A 290 -2.80 4.41 26.00
C ILE A 290 -2.78 5.92 26.25
#